data_7414385108e4f5b6fddbfa4186a77472
#
_entry.id   7414385108e4f5b6fddbfa4186a77472
#
_cell.length_a   1.000
_cell.length_b   1.000
_cell.length_c   1.000
_cell.angle_alpha   90.00
_cell.angle_beta   90.00
_cell.angle_gamma   90.00
#
_symmetry.space_group_name_H-M   'P 1'
#
loop_
_entity.id
_entity.type
_entity.pdbx_description
1 polymer ?
#
loop_
_entity_poly.entity_id
_entity_poly.type
_entity_poly.pdbx_seq_one_letter_code
_entity_poly.pdbx_strand_id
1 'polypeptide(L)'
;MSHRVKLSLAMRDKANLKRTCRALHIDFQEGPHTVHLYDSDVPGEFSIQLPNWRFRTVIDLKSGEANFDNYNGHWGKVEELHRFAQEYSLQVAENEDSVQDLLMKGWTAARIRQPNGQIDLVIEKE
;
A
#
# COMPACT_ATOMS: atom_id res chain seq x y z
N MET A 1 -10.93 -23.39 -9.80
CA MET A 1 -11.74 -22.40 -9.07
C MET A 1 -10.89 -21.17 -8.78
N SER A 2 -11.41 -19.99 -9.06
CA SER A 2 -10.68 -18.74 -8.79
C SER A 2 -10.72 -18.38 -7.30
N HIS A 3 -9.60 -17.93 -6.76
CA HIS A 3 -9.49 -17.42 -5.38
C HIS A 3 -9.21 -15.91 -5.40
N ARG A 4 -9.60 -15.27 -6.48
CA ARG A 4 -9.36 -13.84 -6.68
C ARG A 4 -10.21 -13.00 -5.73
N VAL A 5 -9.57 -12.03 -5.08
CA VAL A 5 -10.20 -11.16 -4.08
C VAL A 5 -9.95 -9.71 -4.46
N LYS A 6 -10.93 -8.86 -4.22
CA LYS A 6 -10.80 -7.41 -4.30
C LYS A 6 -11.03 -6.81 -2.92
N LEU A 7 -10.07 -6.02 -2.43
CA LEU A 7 -10.20 -5.28 -1.18
C LEU A 7 -10.20 -3.78 -1.47
N SER A 8 -11.16 -3.06 -0.87
CA SER A 8 -11.27 -1.62 -1.02
C SER A 8 -10.39 -0.94 0.03
N LEU A 9 -9.19 -0.48 -0.39
CA LEU A 9 -8.19 0.11 0.50
C LEU A 9 -7.90 1.58 0.18
N ALA A 10 -8.62 2.15 -0.79
CA ALA A 10 -8.52 3.55 -1.20
C ALA A 10 -7.10 3.98 -1.60
N MET A 11 -6.31 3.09 -2.17
CA MET A 11 -4.92 3.34 -2.58
C MET A 11 -4.87 3.86 -4.02
N ARG A 12 -5.14 5.15 -4.22
CA ARG A 12 -5.27 5.75 -5.56
C ARG A 12 -4.09 6.59 -6.00
N ASP A 13 -3.25 7.04 -5.08
CA ASP A 13 -2.16 7.96 -5.39
C ASP A 13 -0.89 7.18 -5.73
N LYS A 14 -0.53 7.18 -7.02
CA LYS A 14 0.65 6.46 -7.50
C LYS A 14 1.94 6.94 -6.83
N ALA A 15 2.09 8.25 -6.59
CA ALA A 15 3.30 8.77 -5.94
C ALA A 15 3.46 8.21 -4.53
N ASN A 16 2.37 8.18 -3.75
CA ASN A 16 2.40 7.62 -2.39
C ASN A 16 2.53 6.10 -2.39
N LEU A 17 1.96 5.41 -3.39
CA LEU A 17 2.19 3.98 -3.57
C LEU A 17 3.68 3.67 -3.79
N LYS A 18 4.35 4.47 -4.61
CA LYS A 18 5.79 4.30 -4.86
C LYS A 18 6.61 4.59 -3.61
N ARG A 19 6.25 5.63 -2.84
CA ARG A 19 6.91 5.92 -1.55
C ARG A 19 6.74 4.76 -0.58
N THR A 20 5.54 4.17 -0.52
CA THR A 20 5.26 3.01 0.32
C THR A 20 6.12 1.83 -0.06
N CYS A 21 6.21 1.53 -1.35
CA CYS A 21 7.05 0.42 -1.84
C CYS A 21 8.52 0.64 -1.47
N ARG A 22 9.02 1.86 -1.60
CA ARG A 22 10.39 2.18 -1.22
C ARG A 22 10.62 2.05 0.29
N ALA A 23 9.67 2.52 1.09
CA ALA A 23 9.77 2.45 2.55
C ALA A 23 9.79 1.01 3.06
N LEU A 24 9.02 0.12 2.43
CA LEU A 24 8.92 -1.27 2.83
C LEU A 24 9.80 -2.22 2.00
N HIS A 25 10.60 -1.69 1.08
CA HIS A 25 11.46 -2.48 0.17
C HIS A 25 10.65 -3.51 -0.62
N ILE A 26 9.52 -3.08 -1.16
CA ILE A 26 8.63 -3.93 -1.95
C ILE A 26 8.82 -3.60 -3.44
N ASP A 27 8.99 -4.65 -4.24
CA ASP A 27 9.09 -4.50 -5.68
C ASP A 27 7.75 -4.09 -6.29
N PHE A 28 7.78 -3.18 -7.25
CA PHE A 28 6.58 -2.74 -7.94
C PHE A 28 6.83 -2.56 -9.43
N GLN A 29 5.74 -2.61 -10.19
CA GLN A 29 5.76 -2.34 -11.62
C GLN A 29 4.68 -1.30 -11.94
N GLU A 30 5.05 -0.25 -12.67
CA GLU A 30 4.12 0.77 -13.12
C GLU A 30 4.03 0.80 -14.65
N GLY A 31 2.95 1.41 -15.16
CA GLY A 31 2.65 1.41 -16.58
C GLY A 31 1.81 0.20 -16.98
N PRO A 32 1.21 0.22 -18.17
CA PRO A 32 0.32 -0.85 -18.61
C PRO A 32 1.04 -2.21 -18.64
N HIS A 33 0.48 -3.18 -17.95
CA HIS A 33 1.01 -4.56 -17.94
C HIS A 33 -0.09 -5.53 -17.51
N THR A 34 0.17 -6.80 -17.67
CA THR A 34 -0.76 -7.85 -17.27
C THR A 34 -0.13 -8.68 -16.16
N VAL A 35 -0.88 -8.90 -15.08
CA VAL A 35 -0.46 -9.75 -13.98
C VAL A 35 -1.15 -11.11 -14.14
N HIS A 36 -0.35 -12.17 -14.15
CA HIS A 36 -0.85 -13.54 -14.25
C HIS A 36 -1.14 -14.07 -12.86
N LEU A 37 -2.42 -14.38 -12.59
CA LEU A 37 -2.84 -15.05 -11.38
C LEU A 37 -3.07 -16.53 -11.67
N TYR A 38 -3.54 -17.29 -10.69
CA TYR A 38 -3.64 -18.73 -10.81
C TYR A 38 -4.46 -19.18 -12.04
N ASP A 39 -5.65 -18.62 -12.22
CA ASP A 39 -6.54 -19.01 -13.31
C ASP A 39 -7.07 -17.82 -14.11
N SER A 40 -6.45 -16.66 -13.96
CA SER A 40 -6.89 -15.46 -14.67
C SER A 40 -5.73 -14.49 -14.87
N ASP A 41 -5.87 -13.65 -15.89
CA ASP A 41 -4.94 -12.57 -16.16
C ASP A 41 -5.64 -11.25 -15.83
N VAL A 42 -4.94 -10.36 -15.13
CA VAL A 42 -5.49 -9.07 -14.72
C VAL A 42 -4.66 -7.96 -15.33
N PRO A 43 -5.24 -7.14 -16.21
CA PRO A 43 -4.54 -5.96 -16.70
C PRO A 43 -4.50 -4.89 -15.61
N GLY A 44 -3.44 -4.11 -15.58
CA GLY A 44 -3.31 -3.03 -14.62
C GLY A 44 -2.22 -2.06 -14.99
N GLU A 45 -2.16 -0.98 -14.24
CA GLU A 45 -1.14 0.05 -14.40
C GLU A 45 -0.21 0.15 -13.20
N PHE A 46 -0.49 -0.58 -12.15
CA PHE A 46 0.35 -0.64 -10.96
C PHE A 46 0.18 -1.99 -10.26
N SER A 47 1.30 -2.65 -9.98
CA SER A 47 1.27 -3.90 -9.23
C SER A 47 2.45 -3.98 -8.27
N ILE A 48 2.27 -4.72 -7.19
CA ILE A 48 3.29 -4.91 -6.16
C ILE A 48 3.54 -6.39 -5.93
N GLN A 49 4.76 -6.72 -5.53
CA GLN A 49 5.13 -8.06 -5.11
C GLN A 49 5.35 -8.05 -3.61
N LEU A 50 4.35 -8.50 -2.86
CA LEU A 50 4.46 -8.59 -1.41
C LEU A 50 5.42 -9.72 -1.01
N PRO A 51 6.15 -9.55 0.11
CA PRO A 51 7.07 -10.59 0.57
C PRO A 51 6.35 -11.91 0.81
N ASN A 52 6.93 -13.00 0.32
CA ASN A 52 6.41 -14.37 0.46
C ASN A 52 5.05 -14.61 -0.21
N TRP A 53 4.58 -13.69 -1.03
CA TRP A 53 3.38 -13.92 -1.84
C TRP A 53 3.75 -14.60 -3.15
N ARG A 54 2.93 -15.56 -3.55
CA ARG A 54 3.14 -16.32 -4.79
C ARG A 54 2.86 -15.45 -6.02
N PHE A 55 1.81 -14.63 -5.97
CA PHE A 55 1.37 -13.80 -7.08
C PHE A 55 1.44 -12.32 -6.72
N ARG A 56 1.61 -11.48 -7.73
CA ARG A 56 1.60 -10.03 -7.57
C ARG A 56 0.17 -9.55 -7.28
N THR A 57 0.07 -8.41 -6.60
CA THR A 57 -1.20 -7.74 -6.31
C THR A 57 -1.33 -6.55 -7.24
N VAL A 58 -2.46 -6.44 -7.92
CA VAL A 58 -2.76 -5.30 -8.80
C VAL A 58 -3.50 -4.24 -7.99
N ILE A 59 -3.03 -3.00 -8.07
CA ILE A 59 -3.69 -1.86 -7.44
C ILE A 59 -4.42 -1.08 -8.54
N ASP A 60 -5.74 -0.99 -8.44
CA ASP A 60 -6.55 -0.20 -9.36
C ASP A 60 -6.47 1.26 -8.92
N LEU A 61 -5.80 2.09 -9.71
CA LEU A 61 -5.60 3.50 -9.35
C LEU A 61 -6.88 4.33 -9.40
N LYS A 62 -7.92 3.85 -10.09
CA LYS A 62 -9.21 4.55 -10.15
C LYS A 62 -10.06 4.31 -8.92
N SER A 63 -10.15 3.05 -8.49
CA SER A 63 -10.96 2.66 -7.32
C SER A 63 -10.16 2.61 -6.03
N GLY A 64 -8.86 2.44 -6.12
CA GLY A 64 -8.00 2.20 -4.97
C GLY A 64 -8.06 0.78 -4.43
N GLU A 65 -8.71 -0.11 -5.17
CA GLU A 65 -8.85 -1.50 -4.74
C GLU A 65 -7.60 -2.32 -5.03
N ALA A 66 -7.29 -3.26 -4.13
CA ALA A 66 -6.27 -4.27 -4.34
C ALA A 66 -6.93 -5.55 -4.87
N ASN A 67 -6.37 -6.08 -5.96
CA ASN A 67 -6.90 -7.25 -6.66
C ASN A 67 -5.82 -8.33 -6.63
N PHE A 68 -6.12 -9.46 -6.00
CA PHE A 68 -5.12 -10.48 -5.74
C PHE A 68 -5.73 -11.87 -5.64
N ASP A 69 -4.86 -12.88 -5.63
CA ASP A 69 -5.22 -14.27 -5.36
C ASP A 69 -4.21 -14.83 -4.34
N ASN A 70 -4.66 -15.04 -3.11
CA ASN A 70 -3.81 -15.59 -2.05
C ASN A 70 -4.25 -16.98 -1.57
N TYR A 71 -5.21 -17.61 -2.23
CA TYR A 71 -5.73 -18.94 -1.89
C TYR A 71 -6.00 -19.06 -0.37
N ASN A 72 -6.82 -18.18 0.18
CA ASN A 72 -7.20 -18.16 1.60
C ASN A 72 -5.99 -18.14 2.55
N GLY A 73 -4.91 -17.46 2.15
CA GLY A 73 -3.70 -17.34 2.95
C GLY A 73 -2.61 -18.34 2.63
N HIS A 74 -2.88 -19.37 1.82
CA HIS A 74 -1.87 -20.35 1.45
C HIS A 74 -0.74 -19.78 0.59
N TRP A 75 -1.05 -18.78 -0.25
CA TRP A 75 -0.10 -18.16 -1.18
C TRP A 75 0.29 -16.74 -0.77
N GLY A 76 -0.11 -16.31 0.40
CA GLY A 76 0.19 -14.98 0.92
C GLY A 76 -0.74 -14.59 2.05
N LYS A 77 -0.19 -13.97 3.07
CA LYS A 77 -0.98 -13.55 4.25
C LYS A 77 -1.54 -12.15 4.02
N VAL A 78 -2.84 -12.00 4.21
CA VAL A 78 -3.53 -10.72 4.01
C VAL A 78 -2.99 -9.63 4.96
N GLU A 79 -2.43 -10.01 6.10
CA GLU A 79 -1.80 -9.08 7.04
C GLU A 79 -0.67 -8.30 6.39
N GLU A 80 0.05 -8.89 5.45
CA GLU A 80 1.09 -8.19 4.68
C GLU A 80 0.49 -7.06 3.83
N LEU A 81 -0.68 -7.30 3.24
CA LEU A 81 -1.39 -6.30 2.46
C LEU A 81 -1.94 -5.19 3.36
N HIS A 82 -2.48 -5.55 4.54
CA HIS A 82 -2.95 -4.56 5.51
C HIS A 82 -1.80 -3.69 6.01
N ARG A 83 -0.64 -4.28 6.23
CA ARG A 83 0.57 -3.55 6.62
C ARG A 83 1.01 -2.59 5.52
N PHE A 84 0.93 -3.01 4.27
CA PHE A 84 1.20 -2.13 3.13
C PHE A 84 0.21 -0.96 3.10
N ALA A 85 -1.07 -1.23 3.28
CA ALA A 85 -2.11 -0.19 3.29
C ALA A 85 -1.92 0.79 4.45
N GLN A 86 -1.49 0.31 5.61
CA GLN A 86 -1.18 1.16 6.76
C GLN A 86 -0.02 2.11 6.44
N GLU A 87 1.07 1.59 5.86
CA GLU A 87 2.20 2.42 5.46
C GLU A 87 1.78 3.44 4.40
N TYR A 88 0.93 3.02 3.43
CA TYR A 88 0.40 3.93 2.43
C TYR A 88 -0.35 5.10 3.07
N SER A 89 -1.23 4.82 4.03
CA SER A 89 -1.99 5.86 4.73
C SER A 89 -1.06 6.84 5.46
N LEU A 90 0.01 6.34 6.06
CA LEU A 90 1.02 7.19 6.72
C LEU A 90 1.78 8.05 5.70
N GLN A 91 2.13 7.48 4.54
CA GLN A 91 2.79 8.25 3.49
C GLN A 91 1.89 9.37 2.97
N VAL A 92 0.60 9.10 2.78
CA VAL A 92 -0.37 10.12 2.37
C VAL A 92 -0.41 11.25 3.41
N ALA A 93 -0.55 10.92 4.69
CA ALA A 93 -0.64 11.91 5.76
C ALA A 93 0.65 12.73 5.88
N GLU A 94 1.81 12.07 5.87
CA GLU A 94 3.10 12.75 6.01
C GLU A 94 3.42 13.67 4.82
N ASN A 95 2.92 13.34 3.63
CA ASN A 95 3.22 14.08 2.41
C ASN A 95 2.12 15.05 1.98
N GLU A 96 1.11 15.26 2.83
CA GLU A 96 0.13 16.32 2.59
C GLU A 96 0.80 17.69 2.65
N ASP A 97 0.37 18.60 1.79
CA ASP A 97 0.95 19.94 1.71
C ASP A 97 0.89 20.68 3.05
N SER A 98 -0.21 20.53 3.78
CA SER A 98 -0.37 21.18 5.10
C SER A 98 0.66 20.67 6.11
N VAL A 99 0.97 19.37 6.11
CA VAL A 99 1.98 18.79 7.00
C VAL A 99 3.37 19.24 6.56
N GLN A 100 3.66 19.19 5.28
CA GLN A 100 4.98 19.62 4.77
C GLN A 100 5.24 21.10 5.08
N ASP A 101 4.22 21.93 4.99
CA ASP A 101 4.31 23.34 5.35
C ASP A 101 4.67 23.53 6.83
N LEU A 102 4.04 22.76 7.73
CA LEU A 102 4.36 22.80 9.16
C LEU A 102 5.81 22.35 9.42
N LEU A 103 6.26 21.28 8.74
CA LEU A 103 7.64 20.80 8.90
C LEU A 103 8.66 21.87 8.47
N MET A 104 8.35 22.61 7.41
CA MET A 104 9.20 23.69 6.96
C MET A 104 9.23 24.87 7.95
N LYS A 105 8.23 24.99 8.82
CA LYS A 105 8.14 26.03 9.84
C LYS A 105 8.68 25.58 11.21
N GLY A 106 9.36 24.42 11.24
CA GLY A 106 10.00 23.93 12.46
C GLY A 106 9.19 22.95 13.30
N TRP A 107 8.02 22.54 12.81
CA TRP A 107 7.26 21.48 13.47
C TRP A 107 7.90 20.12 13.18
N THR A 108 7.69 19.15 14.07
CA THR A 108 8.19 17.80 13.90
C THR A 108 7.05 16.81 13.71
N ALA A 109 7.33 15.73 13.01
CA ALA A 109 6.39 14.63 12.81
C ALA A 109 6.97 13.35 13.40
N ALA A 110 6.17 12.61 14.16
CA ALA A 110 6.58 11.34 14.75
C ALA A 110 5.47 10.31 14.59
N ARG A 111 5.88 9.07 14.34
CA ARG A 111 4.98 7.92 14.29
C ARG A 111 4.98 7.26 15.65
N ILE A 112 3.81 7.17 16.27
CA ILE A 112 3.63 6.57 17.59
C ILE A 112 2.83 5.28 17.43
N ARG A 113 3.44 4.13 17.76
CA ARG A 113 2.75 2.85 17.72
C ARG A 113 1.92 2.66 18.98
N GLN A 114 0.65 2.36 18.80
CA GLN A 114 -0.26 2.07 19.90
C GLN A 114 -0.22 0.57 20.26
N PRO A 115 -0.65 0.19 21.48
CA PRO A 115 -0.65 -1.22 21.88
C PRO A 115 -1.48 -2.14 20.98
N ASN A 116 -2.51 -1.61 20.31
CA ASN A 116 -3.35 -2.39 19.39
C ASN A 116 -2.73 -2.54 17.99
N GLY A 117 -1.50 -2.03 17.78
CA GLY A 117 -0.83 -2.11 16.48
C GLY A 117 -1.09 -0.91 15.57
N GLN A 118 -2.03 -0.06 15.92
CA GLN A 118 -2.28 1.19 15.17
C GLN A 118 -1.09 2.12 15.28
N ILE A 119 -0.82 2.88 14.23
CA ILE A 119 0.24 3.89 14.23
C ILE A 119 -0.42 5.26 14.05
N ASP A 120 -0.16 6.16 15.00
CA ASP A 120 -0.61 7.54 14.92
C ASP A 120 0.52 8.43 14.41
N LEU A 121 0.18 9.38 13.54
CA LEU A 121 1.10 10.43 13.14
C LEU A 121 0.85 11.64 14.02
N VAL A 122 1.86 12.04 14.79
CA VAL A 122 1.79 13.17 15.72
C VAL A 122 2.65 14.31 15.19
N ILE A 123 2.03 15.47 15.03
CA ILE A 123 2.71 16.69 14.58
C ILE A 123 2.81 17.64 15.76
N GLU A 124 4.03 18.00 16.16
CA GLU A 124 4.29 18.84 17.32
C GLU A 124 5.23 19.98 16.98
N LYS A 125 5.05 21.10 17.65
CA LYS A 125 5.95 22.24 17.58
C LYS A 125 6.88 22.21 18.79
N GLU A 126 8.19 22.27 18.52
CA GLU A 126 9.19 22.36 19.56
C GLU A 126 9.34 23.80 20.10
#